data_4c0b49b3e4d8cbcf4f8dd5ef19a733d8
#
_entry.id   4c0b49b3e4d8cbcf4f8dd5ef19a733d8
#
_cell.length_a   1.000
_cell.length_b   1.000
_cell.length_c   1.000
_cell.angle_alpha   90.00
_cell.angle_beta   90.00
_cell.angle_gamma   90.00
#
_symmetry.space_group_name_H-M   'P 1'
#
loop_
_entity.id
_entity.type
_entity.pdbx_description
1 polymer ?
#
loop_
_entity_poly.entity_id
_entity_poly.type
_entity_poly.pdbx_seq_one_letter_code
_entity_poly.pdbx_strand_id
1 'polypeptide(L)'
;MSVSVERNGNEATLKITLPVEEVAKAFAKAADKINKQVTIPGFRKGKAPRRVLELHVGKDAIKDEAFEIAANKEYKAAMEEHKLVPVADPEIKDSKFEEGQPMDLTLSVTLRPEPELGQYKELDVKKEEKEITEADVDKAVADLQKRASKMVEAPEGKKLEKGDMAIIDFAGTVDGKPFAGSEGKGYPLEVGSGSFIPGFEDQLVGLGKGESTDVNVTFPEDYFSKELAGKAAVFKVNVQDVKVKEVPEVTDELIAANSDSKTVAEFREKTLANLKKQEANRAQSEYERQLIETAVKNAKVDVPDVMVTQRANQMMDELAMNLESHKMSLPMYLQYLGKDVKTYRDEQKPVALENIKTDLVLDSIALKEGVKVKEEEIKAELEQLAAMHGATLKQVEKIVKENGSLALLVGNIARRKAARIIMDTAKKAADAIAPEEAKTEEESK
;
A
#
# COMPACT_ATOMS: atom_id res chain seq x y z
N MET A 1 -25.07 -4.21 40.33
CA MET A 1 -24.29 -4.31 39.09
C MET A 1 -23.03 -5.09 39.40
N SER A 2 -22.79 -6.16 38.69
CA SER A 2 -21.52 -6.91 38.76
C SER A 2 -21.00 -7.12 37.33
N VAL A 3 -19.75 -6.81 37.11
CA VAL A 3 -19.04 -7.11 35.88
C VAL A 3 -17.86 -7.99 36.26
N SER A 4 -17.73 -9.15 35.63
CA SER A 4 -16.54 -9.97 35.76
C SER A 4 -15.87 -10.12 34.39
N VAL A 5 -14.55 -10.03 34.36
CA VAL A 5 -13.74 -10.11 33.16
C VAL A 5 -12.78 -11.29 33.29
N GLU A 6 -12.90 -12.26 32.41
CA GLU A 6 -11.95 -13.36 32.26
C GLU A 6 -11.14 -13.16 31.00
N ARG A 7 -9.83 -12.94 31.13
CA ARG A 7 -8.92 -12.70 30.00
C ARG A 7 -8.19 -14.00 29.60
N ASN A 8 -8.23 -14.34 28.33
CA ASN A 8 -7.50 -15.47 27.77
C ASN A 8 -6.77 -15.01 26.49
N GLY A 9 -5.51 -14.63 26.64
CA GLY A 9 -4.74 -14.04 25.54
C GLY A 9 -5.39 -12.76 25.00
N ASN A 10 -5.73 -12.78 23.71
CA ASN A 10 -6.35 -11.65 23.01
C ASN A 10 -7.89 -11.66 23.10
N GLU A 11 -8.50 -12.60 23.83
CA GLU A 11 -9.94 -12.65 24.06
C GLU A 11 -10.26 -12.33 25.51
N ALA A 12 -11.32 -11.57 25.72
CA ALA A 12 -11.88 -11.34 27.03
C ALA A 12 -13.34 -11.77 27.03
N THR A 13 -13.73 -12.56 28.04
CA THR A 13 -15.13 -12.88 28.29
C THR A 13 -15.64 -11.95 29.39
N LEU A 14 -16.64 -11.15 29.04
CA LEU A 14 -17.33 -10.25 29.94
C LEU A 14 -18.65 -10.87 30.37
N LYS A 15 -18.83 -11.06 31.68
CA LYS A 15 -20.09 -11.45 32.26
C LYS A 15 -20.68 -10.25 33.00
N ILE A 16 -21.80 -9.73 32.50
CA ILE A 16 -22.47 -8.53 32.99
C ILE A 16 -23.81 -8.94 33.56
N THR A 17 -24.02 -8.64 34.83
CA THR A 17 -25.32 -8.84 35.50
C THR A 17 -25.89 -7.49 35.93
N LEU A 18 -27.09 -7.16 35.46
CA LEU A 18 -27.84 -5.97 35.80
C LEU A 18 -29.01 -6.27 36.70
N PRO A 19 -29.22 -5.54 37.81
CA PRO A 19 -30.37 -5.69 38.65
C PRO A 19 -31.67 -5.23 37.95
N VAL A 20 -32.78 -5.72 38.39
CA VAL A 20 -34.14 -5.46 37.84
C VAL A 20 -34.40 -3.95 37.69
N GLU A 21 -33.94 -3.14 38.63
CA GLU A 21 -34.16 -1.68 38.63
C GLU A 21 -33.49 -1.00 37.42
N GLU A 22 -32.27 -1.42 37.05
CA GLU A 22 -31.55 -0.87 35.87
C GLU A 22 -32.17 -1.39 34.57
N VAL A 23 -32.64 -2.64 34.54
CA VAL A 23 -33.41 -3.18 33.42
C VAL A 23 -34.69 -2.36 33.20
N ALA A 24 -35.44 -2.06 34.27
CA ALA A 24 -36.65 -1.24 34.18
C ALA A 24 -36.35 0.17 33.64
N LYS A 25 -35.20 0.77 34.02
CA LYS A 25 -34.78 2.06 33.50
C LYS A 25 -34.43 1.98 32.01
N ALA A 26 -33.82 0.88 31.54
CA ALA A 26 -33.53 0.66 30.14
C ALA A 26 -34.80 0.56 29.30
N PHE A 27 -35.81 -0.21 29.77
CA PHE A 27 -37.11 -0.26 29.11
C PHE A 27 -37.85 1.06 29.06
N ALA A 28 -37.77 1.88 30.14
CA ALA A 28 -38.35 3.21 30.14
C ALA A 28 -37.68 4.15 29.11
N LYS A 29 -36.34 4.11 29.02
CA LYS A 29 -35.58 4.90 28.03
C LYS A 29 -35.85 4.44 26.59
N ALA A 30 -35.95 3.14 26.36
CA ALA A 30 -36.26 2.59 25.06
C ALA A 30 -37.67 3.02 24.60
N ALA A 31 -38.67 2.90 25.48
CA ALA A 31 -40.02 3.36 25.19
C ALA A 31 -40.03 4.89 24.84
N ASP A 32 -39.34 5.68 25.60
CA ASP A 32 -39.22 7.15 25.35
C ASP A 32 -38.50 7.45 24.02
N LYS A 33 -37.44 6.71 23.67
CA LYS A 33 -36.69 6.88 22.43
C LYS A 33 -37.57 6.53 21.22
N ILE A 34 -38.18 5.35 21.24
CA ILE A 34 -39.08 4.90 20.18
C ILE A 34 -40.29 5.84 20.04
N ASN A 35 -40.91 6.25 21.16
CA ASN A 35 -42.04 7.18 21.14
C ASN A 35 -41.70 8.51 20.45
N LYS A 36 -40.45 8.97 20.57
CA LYS A 36 -39.97 10.18 19.89
C LYS A 36 -39.69 9.96 18.40
N GLN A 37 -39.49 8.73 17.96
CA GLN A 37 -39.18 8.39 16.58
C GLN A 37 -40.43 8.10 15.74
N VAL A 38 -41.42 7.39 16.31
CA VAL A 38 -42.64 6.98 15.62
C VAL A 38 -43.75 8.02 15.74
N THR A 39 -44.63 8.05 14.72
CA THR A 39 -45.84 8.84 14.73
C THR A 39 -47.02 7.91 14.95
N ILE A 40 -47.73 8.09 16.05
CA ILE A 40 -48.88 7.27 16.44
C ILE A 40 -50.19 8.06 16.20
N PRO A 41 -51.13 7.54 15.40
CA PRO A 41 -52.39 8.23 15.17
C PRO A 41 -53.11 8.59 16.47
N GLY A 42 -53.58 9.82 16.57
CA GLY A 42 -54.28 10.33 17.76
C GLY A 42 -53.40 10.86 18.90
N PHE A 43 -52.05 10.80 18.75
CA PHE A 43 -51.11 11.34 19.76
C PHE A 43 -50.06 12.27 19.14
N ARG A 44 -49.68 13.29 19.88
CA ARG A 44 -48.52 14.12 19.52
C ARG A 44 -47.25 13.28 19.67
N LYS A 45 -46.34 13.41 18.72
CA LYS A 45 -45.05 12.71 18.70
C LYS A 45 -44.34 12.77 20.05
N GLY A 46 -43.97 11.62 20.60
CA GLY A 46 -43.33 11.48 21.90
C GLY A 46 -44.29 11.57 23.12
N LYS A 47 -45.60 11.58 22.92
CA LYS A 47 -46.60 11.71 24.01
C LYS A 47 -47.58 10.56 24.08
N ALA A 48 -47.43 9.52 23.32
CA ALA A 48 -48.29 8.31 23.39
C ALA A 48 -48.00 7.58 24.72
N PRO A 49 -49.04 7.08 25.43
CA PRO A 49 -48.85 6.20 26.57
C PRO A 49 -48.16 4.89 26.17
N ARG A 50 -47.37 4.32 27.08
CA ARG A 50 -46.60 3.11 26.83
C ARG A 50 -47.43 1.96 26.24
N ARG A 51 -48.60 1.71 26.77
CA ARG A 51 -49.54 0.65 26.32
C ARG A 51 -49.95 0.84 24.84
N VAL A 52 -50.13 2.08 24.41
CA VAL A 52 -50.49 2.40 23.01
C VAL A 52 -49.26 2.24 22.11
N LEU A 53 -48.09 2.63 22.59
CA LEU A 53 -46.82 2.41 21.90
C LEU A 53 -46.56 0.93 21.68
N GLU A 54 -46.74 0.07 22.72
CA GLU A 54 -46.56 -1.39 22.63
C GLU A 54 -47.53 -2.06 21.62
N LEU A 55 -48.76 -1.55 21.54
CA LEU A 55 -49.74 -2.04 20.57
C LEU A 55 -49.35 -1.64 19.12
N HIS A 56 -48.66 -0.51 18.95
CA HIS A 56 -48.32 0.01 17.63
C HIS A 56 -47.00 -0.53 17.08
N VAL A 57 -45.94 -0.61 17.91
CA VAL A 57 -44.59 -1.04 17.48
C VAL A 57 -44.25 -2.48 17.89
N GLY A 58 -45.07 -3.11 18.77
CA GLY A 58 -44.78 -4.42 19.36
C GLY A 58 -43.90 -4.31 20.61
N LYS A 59 -44.04 -5.30 21.49
CA LYS A 59 -43.24 -5.41 22.71
C LYS A 59 -41.79 -5.78 22.42
N ASP A 60 -41.56 -6.58 21.38
CA ASP A 60 -40.25 -7.03 20.99
C ASP A 60 -39.36 -5.88 20.54
N ALA A 61 -39.88 -4.91 19.76
CA ALA A 61 -39.14 -3.74 19.34
C ALA A 61 -38.67 -2.87 20.54
N ILE A 62 -39.50 -2.80 21.61
CA ILE A 62 -39.11 -2.08 22.83
C ILE A 62 -38.07 -2.89 23.61
N LYS A 63 -38.19 -4.22 23.63
CA LYS A 63 -37.24 -5.13 24.27
C LYS A 63 -35.87 -5.05 23.61
N ASP A 64 -35.82 -5.12 22.28
CA ASP A 64 -34.56 -5.02 21.51
C ASP A 64 -33.85 -3.68 21.73
N GLU A 65 -34.58 -2.58 21.65
CA GLU A 65 -34.02 -1.26 21.93
C GLU A 65 -33.57 -1.11 23.40
N ALA A 66 -34.30 -1.69 24.36
CA ALA A 66 -33.94 -1.67 25.77
C ALA A 66 -32.70 -2.52 26.04
N PHE A 67 -32.55 -3.65 25.36
CA PHE A 67 -31.38 -4.51 25.41
C PHE A 67 -30.14 -3.73 24.87
N GLU A 68 -30.28 -3.11 23.71
CA GLU A 68 -29.21 -2.33 23.12
C GLU A 68 -28.73 -1.19 24.02
N ILE A 69 -29.68 -0.44 24.63
CA ILE A 69 -29.36 0.63 25.56
C ILE A 69 -28.63 0.11 26.81
N ALA A 70 -29.11 -1.02 27.37
CA ALA A 70 -28.53 -1.61 28.57
C ALA A 70 -27.14 -2.19 28.26
N ALA A 71 -27.02 -3.01 27.21
CA ALA A 71 -25.78 -3.66 26.82
C ALA A 71 -24.69 -2.64 26.46
N ASN A 72 -24.99 -1.65 25.63
CA ASN A 72 -24.02 -0.62 25.23
C ASN A 72 -23.52 0.22 26.41
N LYS A 73 -24.40 0.57 27.35
CA LYS A 73 -24.01 1.33 28.53
C LYS A 73 -23.00 0.57 29.39
N GLU A 74 -23.32 -0.68 29.68
CA GLU A 74 -22.52 -1.50 30.58
C GLU A 74 -21.23 -2.01 29.90
N TYR A 75 -21.28 -2.30 28.60
CA TYR A 75 -20.10 -2.63 27.80
C TYR A 75 -19.09 -1.48 27.84
N LYS A 76 -19.51 -0.25 27.57
CA LYS A 76 -18.63 0.94 27.63
C LYS A 76 -18.03 1.13 29.02
N ALA A 77 -18.84 1.02 30.06
CA ALA A 77 -18.36 1.12 31.44
C ALA A 77 -17.31 0.05 31.77
N ALA A 78 -17.53 -1.20 31.33
CA ALA A 78 -16.59 -2.29 31.52
C ALA A 78 -15.27 -2.07 30.77
N MET A 79 -15.32 -1.55 29.53
CA MET A 79 -14.12 -1.21 28.75
C MET A 79 -13.28 -0.15 29.45
N GLU A 80 -13.91 0.90 29.98
CA GLU A 80 -13.22 1.99 30.67
C GLU A 80 -12.64 1.54 32.02
N GLU A 81 -13.44 0.82 32.84
CA GLU A 81 -13.02 0.34 34.16
C GLU A 81 -11.83 -0.60 34.09
N HIS A 82 -11.87 -1.55 33.15
CA HIS A 82 -10.81 -2.55 32.97
C HIS A 82 -9.74 -2.15 31.97
N LYS A 83 -9.80 -0.94 31.39
CA LYS A 83 -8.87 -0.42 30.38
C LYS A 83 -8.68 -1.35 29.19
N LEU A 84 -9.76 -1.97 28.74
CA LEU A 84 -9.76 -2.89 27.62
C LEU A 84 -9.89 -2.10 26.30
N VAL A 85 -9.10 -2.49 25.31
CA VAL A 85 -9.15 -1.88 23.97
C VAL A 85 -9.66 -2.91 22.97
N PRO A 86 -10.96 -2.90 22.64
CA PRO A 86 -11.52 -3.82 21.67
C PRO A 86 -11.05 -3.48 20.24
N VAL A 87 -10.87 -4.53 19.43
CA VAL A 87 -10.51 -4.38 17.99
C VAL A 87 -11.61 -4.87 17.06
N ALA A 88 -12.67 -5.42 17.62
CA ALA A 88 -13.88 -5.85 16.90
C ALA A 88 -15.11 -5.60 17.76
N ASP A 89 -16.27 -5.65 17.13
CA ASP A 89 -17.54 -5.63 17.85
C ASP A 89 -17.64 -6.86 18.75
N PRO A 90 -18.24 -6.73 19.96
CA PRO A 90 -18.40 -7.83 20.88
C PRO A 90 -19.35 -8.90 20.33
N GLU A 91 -19.00 -10.17 20.50
CA GLU A 91 -19.88 -11.28 20.17
C GLU A 91 -20.71 -11.69 21.39
N ILE A 92 -22.04 -11.73 21.23
CA ILE A 92 -22.94 -12.17 22.29
C ILE A 92 -22.90 -13.70 22.35
N LYS A 93 -22.38 -14.27 23.44
CA LYS A 93 -22.34 -15.71 23.65
C LYS A 93 -23.61 -16.23 24.33
N ASP A 94 -24.14 -15.48 25.30
CA ASP A 94 -25.38 -15.78 25.99
C ASP A 94 -26.05 -14.49 26.49
N SER A 95 -27.38 -14.44 26.44
CA SER A 95 -28.13 -13.30 26.95
C SER A 95 -29.47 -13.73 27.52
N LYS A 96 -29.75 -13.27 28.74
CA LYS A 96 -31.07 -13.38 29.37
C LYS A 96 -31.55 -11.97 29.66
N PHE A 97 -32.60 -11.53 28.98
CA PHE A 97 -33.11 -10.18 29.11
C PHE A 97 -34.63 -10.17 29.01
N GLU A 98 -35.30 -9.96 30.14
CA GLU A 98 -36.75 -9.87 30.23
C GLU A 98 -37.14 -8.71 31.15
N GLU A 99 -38.25 -8.06 30.86
CA GLU A 99 -38.77 -7.01 31.72
C GLU A 99 -39.18 -7.57 33.08
N GLY A 100 -38.73 -6.90 34.16
CA GLY A 100 -39.01 -7.36 35.54
C GLY A 100 -38.08 -8.47 36.04
N GLN A 101 -37.08 -8.86 35.28
CA GLN A 101 -36.03 -9.81 35.67
C GLN A 101 -34.64 -9.16 35.59
N PRO A 102 -33.65 -9.67 36.31
CA PRO A 102 -32.26 -9.24 36.11
C PRO A 102 -31.78 -9.63 34.72
N MET A 103 -30.88 -8.84 34.12
CA MET A 103 -30.21 -9.19 32.88
C MET A 103 -28.91 -9.93 33.19
N ASP A 104 -28.69 -11.05 32.52
CA ASP A 104 -27.38 -11.70 32.42
C ASP A 104 -26.93 -11.67 30.97
N LEU A 105 -25.75 -11.13 30.74
CA LEU A 105 -25.16 -10.98 29.40
C LEU A 105 -23.72 -11.46 29.42
N THR A 106 -23.38 -12.40 28.53
CA THR A 106 -22.01 -12.87 28.32
C THR A 106 -21.55 -12.46 26.94
N LEU A 107 -20.49 -11.64 26.91
CA LEU A 107 -19.86 -11.15 25.68
C LEU A 107 -18.47 -11.72 25.53
N SER A 108 -18.10 -12.09 24.32
CA SER A 108 -16.71 -12.34 23.93
C SER A 108 -16.20 -11.12 23.17
N VAL A 109 -15.05 -10.60 23.59
CA VAL A 109 -14.45 -9.38 23.04
C VAL A 109 -13.04 -9.67 22.61
N THR A 110 -12.72 -9.41 21.35
CA THR A 110 -11.34 -9.48 20.86
C THR A 110 -10.63 -8.19 21.21
N LEU A 111 -9.54 -8.32 21.95
CA LEU A 111 -8.75 -7.21 22.45
C LEU A 111 -7.54 -6.94 21.54
N ARG A 112 -7.07 -5.71 21.59
CA ARG A 112 -5.79 -5.34 20.99
C ARG A 112 -4.66 -6.11 21.67
N PRO A 113 -3.82 -6.84 20.90
CA PRO A 113 -2.71 -7.59 21.49
C PRO A 113 -1.62 -6.66 22.01
N GLU A 114 -1.00 -7.09 23.10
CA GLU A 114 0.16 -6.43 23.71
C GLU A 114 1.41 -7.25 23.38
N PRO A 115 2.35 -6.76 22.54
CA PRO A 115 3.56 -7.47 22.20
C PRO A 115 4.49 -7.68 23.41
N GLU A 116 5.06 -8.87 23.53
CA GLU A 116 6.21 -9.10 24.39
C GLU A 116 7.46 -8.62 23.65
N LEU A 117 8.02 -7.48 24.08
CA LEU A 117 9.19 -6.89 23.43
C LEU A 117 10.44 -7.71 23.72
N GLY A 118 11.12 -8.13 22.64
CA GLY A 118 12.49 -8.67 22.71
C GLY A 118 13.54 -7.55 22.71
N GLN A 119 14.73 -7.87 22.21
CA GLN A 119 15.79 -6.88 22.03
C GLN A 119 15.43 -5.96 20.85
N TYR A 120 15.36 -4.65 21.09
CA TYR A 120 15.11 -3.61 20.08
C TYR A 120 16.12 -2.46 20.13
N LYS A 121 17.07 -2.49 21.09
CA LYS A 121 18.20 -1.56 21.20
C LYS A 121 19.48 -2.28 20.84
N GLU A 122 20.46 -1.53 20.33
CA GLU A 122 21.80 -2.05 20.03
C GLU A 122 21.74 -3.29 19.12
N LEU A 123 20.92 -3.21 18.08
CA LEU A 123 20.76 -4.29 17.12
C LEU A 123 21.99 -4.37 16.21
N ASP A 124 22.50 -5.59 16.03
CA ASP A 124 23.61 -5.87 15.12
C ASP A 124 23.07 -6.08 13.69
N VAL A 125 22.93 -4.97 12.96
CA VAL A 125 22.53 -4.96 11.55
C VAL A 125 23.60 -4.21 10.77
N LYS A 126 24.13 -4.81 9.71
CA LYS A 126 25.14 -4.18 8.87
C LYS A 126 24.48 -3.30 7.82
N LYS A 127 24.97 -2.07 7.69
CA LYS A 127 24.58 -1.18 6.58
C LYS A 127 25.33 -1.62 5.32
N GLU A 128 24.60 -2.07 4.33
CA GLU A 128 25.14 -2.43 3.03
C GLU A 128 25.03 -1.25 2.06
N GLU A 129 26.16 -0.69 1.67
CA GLU A 129 26.25 0.41 0.71
C GLU A 129 27.04 -0.08 -0.51
N LYS A 130 26.44 0.02 -1.70
CA LYS A 130 27.11 -0.36 -2.94
C LYS A 130 28.07 0.76 -3.32
N GLU A 131 29.31 0.39 -3.60
CA GLU A 131 30.29 1.35 -4.14
C GLU A 131 29.89 1.78 -5.56
N ILE A 132 29.71 3.08 -5.74
CA ILE A 132 29.41 3.69 -7.05
C ILE A 132 30.72 3.93 -7.80
N THR A 133 30.85 3.28 -8.94
CA THR A 133 32.05 3.29 -9.77
C THR A 133 31.90 4.19 -10.99
N GLU A 134 33.02 4.50 -11.68
CA GLU A 134 33.01 5.20 -12.96
C GLU A 134 32.17 4.47 -14.03
N ALA A 135 32.07 3.14 -13.96
CA ALA A 135 31.24 2.37 -14.87
C ALA A 135 29.73 2.67 -14.70
N ASP A 136 29.27 3.04 -13.50
CA ASP A 136 27.89 3.44 -13.29
C ASP A 136 27.62 4.85 -13.86
N VAL A 137 28.64 5.72 -13.84
CA VAL A 137 28.58 7.03 -14.49
C VAL A 137 28.59 6.86 -16.02
N ASP A 138 29.40 5.95 -16.56
CA ASP A 138 29.44 5.65 -17.99
C ASP A 138 28.09 5.15 -18.51
N LYS A 139 27.39 4.31 -17.72
CA LYS A 139 26.01 3.89 -18.04
C LYS A 139 25.06 5.08 -18.12
N ALA A 140 25.13 6.02 -17.17
CA ALA A 140 24.27 7.20 -17.18
C ALA A 140 24.56 8.09 -18.41
N VAL A 141 25.83 8.22 -18.81
CA VAL A 141 26.23 8.92 -20.05
C VAL A 141 25.68 8.20 -21.27
N ALA A 142 25.82 6.87 -21.34
CA ALA A 142 25.28 6.06 -22.44
C ALA A 142 23.76 6.14 -22.55
N ASP A 143 23.06 6.20 -21.41
CA ASP A 143 21.61 6.37 -21.40
C ASP A 143 21.19 7.77 -21.87
N LEU A 144 21.95 8.81 -21.55
CA LEU A 144 21.74 10.14 -22.10
C LEU A 144 21.95 10.14 -23.61
N GLN A 145 23.03 9.52 -24.12
CA GLN A 145 23.29 9.35 -25.56
C GLN A 145 22.12 8.65 -26.26
N LYS A 146 21.63 7.54 -25.68
CA LYS A 146 20.48 6.80 -26.24
C LYS A 146 19.22 7.66 -26.30
N ARG A 147 18.93 8.48 -25.28
CA ARG A 147 17.79 9.41 -25.28
C ARG A 147 17.96 10.53 -26.29
N ALA A 148 19.17 11.03 -26.48
CA ALA A 148 19.50 12.09 -27.43
C ALA A 148 19.65 11.58 -28.87
N SER A 149 19.65 10.26 -29.10
CA SER A 149 19.78 9.69 -30.44
C SER A 149 18.60 10.08 -31.32
N LYS A 150 18.89 10.33 -32.60
CA LYS A 150 17.90 10.68 -33.63
C LYS A 150 17.77 9.55 -34.63
N MET A 151 16.56 9.36 -35.14
CA MET A 151 16.32 8.50 -36.29
C MET A 151 16.63 9.27 -37.56
N VAL A 152 17.66 8.82 -38.29
CA VAL A 152 18.05 9.37 -39.58
C VAL A 152 17.80 8.34 -40.67
N GLU A 153 17.66 8.82 -41.91
CA GLU A 153 17.54 7.91 -43.07
C GLU A 153 18.81 7.08 -43.21
N ALA A 154 18.68 5.78 -43.42
CA ALA A 154 19.81 4.92 -43.60
C ALA A 154 20.57 5.24 -44.94
N PRO A 155 21.88 5.10 -44.99
CA PRO A 155 22.62 5.16 -46.24
C PRO A 155 22.08 4.17 -47.27
N GLU A 156 22.22 4.53 -48.56
CA GLU A 156 21.82 3.60 -49.65
C GLU A 156 22.51 2.25 -49.51
N GLY A 157 21.71 1.17 -49.58
CA GLY A 157 22.23 -0.19 -49.47
C GLY A 157 22.43 -0.71 -48.05
N LYS A 158 22.12 0.08 -47.01
CA LYS A 158 22.10 -0.39 -45.62
C LYS A 158 21.02 -1.45 -45.45
N LYS A 159 21.39 -2.56 -44.83
CA LYS A 159 20.51 -3.66 -44.44
C LYS A 159 20.11 -3.50 -43.00
N LEU A 160 18.88 -3.91 -42.68
CA LEU A 160 18.32 -3.87 -41.34
C LEU A 160 19.15 -4.67 -40.34
N GLU A 161 19.48 -4.04 -39.24
CA GLU A 161 20.12 -4.64 -38.07
C GLU A 161 19.23 -4.48 -36.84
N LYS A 162 19.53 -5.22 -35.77
CA LYS A 162 18.80 -5.02 -34.49
C LYS A 162 19.04 -3.61 -33.95
N GLY A 163 17.98 -2.91 -33.63
CA GLY A 163 17.97 -1.50 -33.16
C GLY A 163 17.67 -0.49 -34.28
N ASP A 164 17.64 -0.91 -35.54
CA ASP A 164 17.19 -0.05 -36.65
C ASP A 164 15.66 0.02 -36.71
N MET A 165 15.13 1.12 -37.25
CA MET A 165 13.70 1.27 -37.47
C MET A 165 13.36 1.00 -38.94
N ALA A 166 12.56 -0.03 -39.16
CA ALA A 166 11.98 -0.32 -40.46
C ALA A 166 10.61 0.35 -40.59
N ILE A 167 10.37 1.05 -41.70
CA ILE A 167 9.03 1.44 -42.11
C ILE A 167 8.51 0.32 -43.01
N ILE A 168 7.53 -0.43 -42.54
CA ILE A 168 7.05 -1.64 -43.21
C ILE A 168 5.58 -1.54 -43.64
N ASP A 169 5.28 -2.17 -44.77
CA ASP A 169 3.92 -2.61 -45.08
C ASP A 169 3.87 -4.10 -44.82
N PHE A 170 2.81 -4.53 -44.17
CA PHE A 170 2.61 -5.95 -43.94
C PHE A 170 1.17 -6.36 -44.17
N ALA A 171 1.00 -7.62 -44.64
CA ALA A 171 -0.29 -8.27 -44.81
C ALA A 171 -0.21 -9.71 -44.33
N GLY A 172 -0.91 -10.03 -43.25
CA GLY A 172 -0.90 -11.35 -42.60
C GLY A 172 -2.07 -12.23 -42.99
N THR A 173 -1.85 -13.52 -43.05
CA THR A 173 -2.88 -14.55 -43.28
C THR A 173 -2.67 -15.69 -42.29
N VAL A 174 -3.78 -16.28 -41.83
CA VAL A 174 -3.84 -17.53 -41.09
C VAL A 174 -4.68 -18.50 -41.93
N ASP A 175 -4.16 -19.66 -42.24
CA ASP A 175 -4.80 -20.65 -43.14
C ASP A 175 -5.25 -20.02 -44.48
N GLY A 176 -4.44 -19.08 -45.00
CA GLY A 176 -4.71 -18.39 -46.26
C GLY A 176 -5.82 -17.33 -46.21
N LYS A 177 -6.35 -16.99 -45.01
CA LYS A 177 -7.39 -15.99 -44.83
C LYS A 177 -6.89 -14.78 -44.05
N PRO A 178 -7.19 -13.54 -44.44
CA PRO A 178 -6.87 -12.36 -43.67
C PRO A 178 -7.69 -12.32 -42.37
N PHE A 179 -7.15 -11.69 -41.34
CA PHE A 179 -7.81 -11.52 -40.05
C PHE A 179 -7.79 -10.06 -39.61
N ALA A 180 -8.57 -9.70 -38.59
CA ALA A 180 -8.64 -8.34 -38.10
C ALA A 180 -7.29 -7.85 -37.57
N GLY A 181 -6.78 -6.72 -38.11
CA GLY A 181 -5.46 -6.19 -37.76
C GLY A 181 -4.27 -6.85 -38.45
N SER A 182 -4.52 -7.72 -39.47
CA SER A 182 -3.48 -8.39 -40.23
C SER A 182 -2.73 -7.51 -41.22
N GLU A 183 -3.23 -6.30 -41.52
CA GLU A 183 -2.64 -5.40 -42.52
C GLU A 183 -2.23 -4.07 -41.87
N GLY A 184 -1.07 -3.57 -42.28
CA GLY A 184 -0.59 -2.24 -41.92
C GLY A 184 0.27 -1.66 -43.03
N LYS A 185 0.17 -0.34 -43.24
CA LYS A 185 1.01 0.39 -44.20
C LYS A 185 1.79 1.49 -43.54
N GLY A 186 3.07 1.61 -43.88
CA GLY A 186 3.95 2.62 -43.34
C GLY A 186 4.16 2.48 -41.83
N TYR A 187 4.09 1.26 -41.30
CA TYR A 187 4.21 1.03 -39.87
C TYR A 187 5.69 1.13 -39.43
N PRO A 188 6.00 2.00 -38.44
CA PRO A 188 7.35 2.09 -37.90
C PRO A 188 7.60 0.96 -36.89
N LEU A 189 8.56 0.09 -37.19
CA LEU A 189 8.94 -1.05 -36.37
C LEU A 189 10.43 -1.00 -36.03
N GLU A 190 10.78 -0.93 -34.76
CA GLU A 190 12.15 -1.10 -34.30
C GLU A 190 12.48 -2.58 -34.25
N VAL A 191 13.47 -3.02 -35.03
CA VAL A 191 13.88 -4.42 -35.16
C VAL A 191 14.57 -4.89 -33.88
N GLY A 192 14.03 -5.91 -33.23
CA GLY A 192 14.53 -6.42 -31.94
C GLY A 192 13.87 -5.80 -30.73
N SER A 193 12.81 -4.99 -30.89
CA SER A 193 12.04 -4.41 -29.79
C SER A 193 11.14 -5.41 -29.06
N GLY A 194 10.79 -6.52 -29.72
CA GLY A 194 9.83 -7.50 -29.21
C GLY A 194 8.37 -7.00 -29.25
N SER A 195 8.10 -5.95 -30.02
CA SER A 195 6.75 -5.37 -30.17
C SER A 195 5.82 -6.22 -31.01
N PHE A 196 6.37 -7.07 -31.85
CA PHE A 196 5.65 -8.00 -32.71
C PHE A 196 5.71 -9.42 -32.17
N ILE A 197 5.00 -10.32 -32.85
CA ILE A 197 4.97 -11.75 -32.53
C ILE A 197 6.41 -12.31 -32.51
N PRO A 198 6.79 -13.14 -31.54
CA PRO A 198 8.13 -13.70 -31.45
C PRO A 198 8.59 -14.32 -32.76
N GLY A 199 9.81 -13.98 -33.23
CA GLY A 199 10.37 -14.42 -34.48
C GLY A 199 9.99 -13.62 -35.73
N PHE A 200 9.12 -12.62 -35.60
CA PHE A 200 8.75 -11.72 -36.70
C PHE A 200 9.91 -10.78 -37.04
N GLU A 201 10.41 -10.07 -36.06
CA GLU A 201 11.43 -9.04 -36.22
C GLU A 201 12.78 -9.64 -36.64
N ASP A 202 13.13 -10.82 -36.13
CA ASP A 202 14.36 -11.52 -36.47
C ASP A 202 14.46 -11.91 -37.98
N GLN A 203 13.32 -12.17 -38.64
CA GLN A 203 13.28 -12.48 -40.05
C GLN A 203 13.40 -11.24 -40.97
N LEU A 204 13.28 -10.02 -40.41
CA LEU A 204 13.49 -8.78 -41.14
C LEU A 204 14.96 -8.35 -41.18
N VAL A 205 15.80 -8.90 -40.27
CA VAL A 205 17.23 -8.62 -40.25
C VAL A 205 17.89 -9.04 -41.58
N GLY A 206 18.65 -8.10 -42.17
CA GLY A 206 19.34 -8.31 -43.43
C GLY A 206 18.56 -7.89 -44.67
N LEU A 207 17.29 -7.44 -44.53
CA LEU A 207 16.54 -6.83 -45.62
C LEU A 207 16.94 -5.37 -45.80
N GLY A 208 16.91 -4.92 -47.05
CA GLY A 208 17.13 -3.50 -47.41
C GLY A 208 15.84 -2.79 -47.79
N LYS A 209 15.94 -1.47 -48.03
CA LYS A 209 14.83 -0.65 -48.53
C LYS A 209 14.31 -1.18 -49.86
N GLY A 210 12.99 -1.37 -49.98
CA GLY A 210 12.30 -1.91 -51.16
C GLY A 210 12.28 -3.42 -51.25
N GLU A 211 12.94 -4.15 -50.35
CA GLU A 211 12.91 -5.59 -50.32
C GLU A 211 11.65 -6.14 -49.62
N SER A 212 11.17 -7.27 -50.07
CA SER A 212 10.02 -7.95 -49.52
C SER A 212 10.34 -9.39 -49.13
N THR A 213 9.72 -9.84 -48.03
CA THR A 213 9.87 -11.23 -47.58
C THR A 213 8.54 -11.78 -47.02
N ASP A 214 8.45 -13.09 -47.00
CA ASP A 214 7.36 -13.80 -46.31
C ASP A 214 7.85 -14.22 -44.93
N VAL A 215 7.30 -13.60 -43.88
CA VAL A 215 7.63 -13.85 -42.49
C VAL A 215 6.68 -14.91 -41.92
N ASN A 216 7.22 -16.03 -41.50
CA ASN A 216 6.45 -17.13 -40.93
C ASN A 216 6.60 -17.14 -39.41
N VAL A 217 5.47 -16.98 -38.70
CA VAL A 217 5.43 -16.93 -37.22
C VAL A 217 4.27 -17.77 -36.69
N THR A 218 4.38 -18.15 -35.42
CA THR A 218 3.30 -18.81 -34.69
C THR A 218 2.86 -17.92 -33.55
N PHE A 219 1.57 -17.66 -33.45
CA PHE A 219 1.02 -16.88 -32.34
C PHE A 219 1.27 -17.64 -31.02
N PRO A 220 1.66 -16.94 -29.93
CA PRO A 220 1.78 -17.54 -28.60
C PRO A 220 0.45 -18.17 -28.15
N GLU A 221 0.50 -19.19 -27.28
CA GLU A 221 -0.71 -19.86 -26.76
C GLU A 221 -1.53 -18.93 -25.86
N ASP A 222 -0.89 -17.94 -25.22
CA ASP A 222 -1.47 -16.92 -24.36
C ASP A 222 -1.84 -15.63 -25.07
N TYR A 223 -1.91 -15.67 -26.43
CA TYR A 223 -2.27 -14.48 -27.21
C TYR A 223 -3.68 -13.99 -26.90
N PHE A 224 -3.86 -12.67 -26.81
CA PHE A 224 -5.12 -12.03 -26.40
C PHE A 224 -6.35 -12.46 -27.22
N SER A 225 -6.17 -12.82 -28.51
CA SER A 225 -7.22 -13.38 -29.36
C SER A 225 -7.17 -14.89 -29.34
N LYS A 226 -8.16 -15.52 -28.68
CA LYS A 226 -8.31 -16.99 -28.62
C LYS A 226 -8.44 -17.65 -29.98
N GLU A 227 -8.87 -16.92 -31.01
CA GLU A 227 -9.02 -17.43 -32.38
C GLU A 227 -7.69 -17.56 -33.10
N LEU A 228 -6.68 -16.80 -32.69
CA LEU A 228 -5.34 -16.77 -33.27
C LEU A 228 -4.31 -17.51 -32.44
N ALA A 229 -4.54 -17.69 -31.14
CA ALA A 229 -3.62 -18.37 -30.23
C ALA A 229 -3.18 -19.75 -30.75
N GLY A 230 -1.85 -20.00 -30.78
CA GLY A 230 -1.24 -21.24 -31.25
C GLY A 230 -1.26 -21.45 -32.74
N LYS A 231 -1.82 -20.56 -33.58
CA LYS A 231 -1.90 -20.74 -35.04
C LYS A 231 -0.69 -20.16 -35.74
N ALA A 232 -0.29 -20.86 -36.82
CA ALA A 232 0.73 -20.38 -37.76
C ALA A 232 0.16 -19.28 -38.66
N ALA A 233 0.90 -18.20 -38.83
CA ALA A 233 0.58 -17.06 -39.67
C ALA A 233 1.72 -16.79 -40.65
N VAL A 234 1.37 -16.33 -41.84
CA VAL A 234 2.31 -15.87 -42.85
C VAL A 234 2.04 -14.41 -43.13
N PHE A 235 3.05 -13.57 -42.95
CA PHE A 235 2.98 -12.14 -43.22
C PHE A 235 3.86 -11.82 -44.44
N LYS A 236 3.26 -11.22 -45.46
CA LYS A 236 4.03 -10.59 -46.54
C LYS A 236 4.43 -9.20 -46.03
N VAL A 237 5.74 -9.02 -45.92
CA VAL A 237 6.31 -7.75 -45.43
C VAL A 237 7.12 -7.11 -46.52
N ASN A 238 6.88 -5.82 -46.74
CA ASN A 238 7.69 -4.98 -47.62
C ASN A 238 8.33 -3.84 -46.80
N VAL A 239 9.64 -3.70 -46.89
CA VAL A 239 10.40 -2.65 -46.24
C VAL A 239 10.36 -1.38 -47.09
N GLN A 240 9.54 -0.42 -46.73
CA GLN A 240 9.43 0.86 -47.46
C GLN A 240 10.65 1.75 -47.26
N ASP A 241 11.13 1.81 -46.01
CA ASP A 241 12.26 2.64 -45.66
C ASP A 241 12.99 2.08 -44.45
N VAL A 242 14.27 2.43 -44.35
CA VAL A 242 15.14 2.04 -43.22
C VAL A 242 15.65 3.31 -42.58
N LYS A 243 15.44 3.44 -41.27
CA LYS A 243 16.04 4.51 -40.47
C LYS A 243 16.96 3.91 -39.44
N VAL A 244 18.13 4.49 -39.33
CA VAL A 244 19.14 4.07 -38.35
C VAL A 244 19.14 5.03 -37.17
N LYS A 245 19.42 4.48 -36.00
CA LYS A 245 19.57 5.29 -34.81
C LYS A 245 20.98 5.89 -34.77
N GLU A 246 21.07 7.14 -35.13
CA GLU A 246 22.33 7.87 -34.99
C GLU A 246 22.54 8.23 -33.53
N VAL A 247 23.48 7.57 -32.89
CA VAL A 247 23.91 7.85 -31.52
C VAL A 247 24.95 8.97 -31.59
N PRO A 248 24.62 10.16 -31.07
CA PRO A 248 25.56 11.29 -31.14
C PRO A 248 26.80 11.04 -30.28
N GLU A 249 27.94 11.58 -30.65
CA GLU A 249 29.14 11.58 -29.80
C GLU A 249 28.88 12.37 -28.51
N VAL A 250 29.56 11.98 -27.43
CA VAL A 250 29.45 12.66 -26.13
C VAL A 250 30.28 13.95 -26.20
N THR A 251 29.64 15.05 -26.55
CA THR A 251 30.24 16.39 -26.61
C THR A 251 29.62 17.32 -25.56
N ASP A 252 30.31 18.40 -25.26
CA ASP A 252 29.77 19.41 -24.33
C ASP A 252 28.48 20.02 -24.85
N GLU A 253 28.29 20.11 -26.16
CA GLU A 253 27.08 20.61 -26.81
C GLU A 253 25.91 19.63 -26.57
N LEU A 254 26.15 18.33 -26.69
CA LEU A 254 25.17 17.30 -26.43
C LEU A 254 24.69 17.35 -24.97
N ILE A 255 25.63 17.46 -24.04
CA ILE A 255 25.36 17.57 -22.62
C ILE A 255 24.56 18.84 -22.30
N ALA A 256 24.97 19.98 -22.80
CA ALA A 256 24.29 21.27 -22.57
C ALA A 256 22.86 21.30 -23.14
N ALA A 257 22.61 20.56 -24.24
CA ALA A 257 21.28 20.46 -24.84
C ALA A 257 20.33 19.50 -24.10
N ASN A 258 20.86 18.52 -23.35
CA ASN A 258 20.07 17.45 -22.76
C ASN A 258 20.20 17.35 -21.22
N SER A 259 20.90 18.27 -20.57
CA SER A 259 21.08 18.31 -19.11
C SER A 259 21.32 19.74 -18.61
N ASP A 260 21.32 19.90 -17.28
CA ASP A 260 21.65 21.17 -16.62
C ASP A 260 23.16 21.41 -16.45
N SER A 261 24.00 20.64 -17.15
CA SER A 261 25.44 20.76 -17.13
C SER A 261 25.97 21.37 -18.45
N LYS A 262 27.05 22.10 -18.38
CA LYS A 262 27.62 22.77 -19.55
C LYS A 262 28.71 21.94 -20.25
N THR A 263 29.36 21.05 -19.53
CA THR A 263 30.43 20.22 -20.05
C THR A 263 30.26 18.76 -19.65
N VAL A 264 30.89 17.85 -20.40
CA VAL A 264 30.91 16.40 -20.09
C VAL A 264 31.51 16.16 -18.70
N ALA A 265 32.57 16.88 -18.34
CA ALA A 265 33.21 16.75 -17.04
C ALA A 265 32.24 17.13 -15.88
N GLU A 266 31.59 18.28 -16.01
CA GLU A 266 30.59 18.74 -15.03
C GLU A 266 29.43 17.76 -14.92
N PHE A 267 28.92 17.20 -16.02
CA PHE A 267 27.87 16.22 -16.04
C PHE A 267 28.27 14.93 -15.30
N ARG A 268 29.50 14.42 -15.58
CA ARG A 268 30.03 13.23 -14.91
C ARG A 268 30.17 13.45 -13.40
N GLU A 269 30.69 14.56 -12.98
CA GLU A 269 30.86 14.93 -11.57
C GLU A 269 29.49 15.00 -10.84
N LYS A 270 28.54 15.74 -11.43
CA LYS A 270 27.17 15.83 -10.88
C LYS A 270 26.47 14.49 -10.84
N THR A 271 26.63 13.69 -11.90
CA THR A 271 26.04 12.34 -11.99
C THR A 271 26.62 11.44 -10.91
N LEU A 272 27.94 11.43 -10.73
CA LEU A 272 28.61 10.67 -9.67
C LEU A 272 28.11 11.10 -8.28
N ALA A 273 28.02 12.39 -8.03
CA ALA A 273 27.51 12.94 -6.77
C ALA A 273 26.05 12.54 -6.52
N ASN A 274 25.21 12.58 -7.56
CA ASN A 274 23.81 12.19 -7.48
C ASN A 274 23.65 10.69 -7.24
N LEU A 275 24.39 9.84 -7.96
CA LEU A 275 24.38 8.39 -7.79
C LEU A 275 24.84 8.00 -6.39
N LYS A 276 25.94 8.60 -5.87
CA LYS A 276 26.38 8.39 -4.49
C LYS A 276 25.33 8.80 -3.47
N LYS A 277 24.69 9.96 -3.66
CA LYS A 277 23.61 10.43 -2.79
C LYS A 277 22.39 9.50 -2.82
N GLN A 278 22.00 9.04 -4.01
CA GLN A 278 20.89 8.09 -4.15
C GLN A 278 21.21 6.76 -3.47
N GLU A 279 22.42 6.23 -3.67
CA GLU A 279 22.84 4.98 -3.03
C GLU A 279 22.93 5.12 -1.52
N ALA A 280 23.51 6.21 -1.00
CA ALA A 280 23.55 6.48 0.44
C ALA A 280 22.15 6.56 1.05
N ASN A 281 21.20 7.22 0.35
CA ASN A 281 19.80 7.27 0.80
C ASN A 281 19.13 5.90 0.75
N ARG A 282 19.37 5.11 -0.31
CA ARG A 282 18.86 3.75 -0.47
C ARG A 282 19.38 2.86 0.64
N ALA A 283 20.70 2.85 0.84
CA ALA A 283 21.35 2.08 1.87
C ALA A 283 20.89 2.47 3.28
N GLN A 284 20.68 3.77 3.51
CA GLN A 284 20.15 4.26 4.79
C GLN A 284 18.72 3.79 5.02
N SER A 285 17.84 3.92 4.04
CA SER A 285 16.45 3.48 4.14
C SER A 285 16.33 1.96 4.34
N GLU A 286 17.17 1.20 3.64
CA GLU A 286 17.22 -0.25 3.76
C GLU A 286 17.73 -0.68 5.14
N TYR A 287 18.76 -0.03 5.66
CA TYR A 287 19.29 -0.24 7.00
C TYR A 287 18.24 0.06 8.08
N GLU A 288 17.53 1.18 7.95
CA GLU A 288 16.44 1.55 8.87
C GLU A 288 15.30 0.53 8.84
N ARG A 289 14.95 0.04 7.65
CA ARG A 289 13.95 -1.01 7.47
C ARG A 289 14.38 -2.31 8.15
N GLN A 290 15.61 -2.76 7.94
CA GLN A 290 16.15 -3.98 8.53
C GLN A 290 16.23 -3.91 10.05
N LEU A 291 16.57 -2.75 10.62
CA LEU A 291 16.55 -2.52 12.07
C LEU A 291 15.15 -2.71 12.66
N ILE A 292 14.14 -2.10 12.02
CA ILE A 292 12.75 -2.23 12.45
C ILE A 292 12.27 -3.68 12.31
N GLU A 293 12.54 -4.34 11.18
CA GLU A 293 12.18 -5.74 10.96
C GLU A 293 12.84 -6.66 11.99
N THR A 294 14.09 -6.41 12.34
CA THR A 294 14.80 -7.18 13.36
C THR A 294 14.18 -7.00 14.74
N ALA A 295 13.83 -5.77 15.12
CA ALA A 295 13.12 -5.50 16.36
C ALA A 295 11.75 -6.19 16.41
N VAL A 296 11.01 -6.19 15.28
CA VAL A 296 9.72 -6.89 15.16
C VAL A 296 9.87 -8.41 15.24
N LYS A 297 10.87 -8.99 14.58
CA LYS A 297 11.17 -10.43 14.65
C LYS A 297 11.56 -10.89 16.07
N ASN A 298 12.21 -10.03 16.83
CA ASN A 298 12.58 -10.32 18.22
C ASN A 298 11.39 -10.24 19.18
N ALA A 299 10.30 -9.59 18.80
CA ALA A 299 9.10 -9.47 19.60
C ALA A 299 8.15 -10.66 19.35
N LYS A 300 7.38 -11.01 20.38
CA LYS A 300 6.31 -12.00 20.25
C LYS A 300 4.97 -11.29 20.30
N VAL A 301 4.16 -11.47 19.28
CA VAL A 301 2.82 -10.92 19.22
C VAL A 301 1.91 -11.90 18.47
N ASP A 302 0.78 -12.22 19.09
CA ASP A 302 -0.29 -12.98 18.46
C ASP A 302 -1.35 -11.99 17.97
N VAL A 303 -1.52 -11.91 16.64
CA VAL A 303 -2.40 -10.92 16.01
C VAL A 303 -3.73 -11.59 15.64
N PRO A 304 -4.87 -11.13 16.18
CA PRO A 304 -6.17 -11.65 15.81
C PRO A 304 -6.48 -11.48 14.32
N ASP A 305 -7.09 -12.48 13.71
CA ASP A 305 -7.41 -12.53 12.27
C ASP A 305 -8.31 -11.37 11.82
N VAL A 306 -9.18 -10.90 12.73
CA VAL A 306 -10.05 -9.75 12.49
C VAL A 306 -9.22 -8.48 12.19
N MET A 307 -8.13 -8.23 12.91
CA MET A 307 -7.24 -7.09 12.65
C MET A 307 -6.56 -7.22 11.29
N VAL A 308 -6.10 -8.43 10.95
CA VAL A 308 -5.45 -8.69 9.65
C VAL A 308 -6.42 -8.43 8.51
N THR A 309 -7.66 -8.90 8.65
CA THR A 309 -8.71 -8.69 7.64
C THR A 309 -9.08 -7.22 7.50
N GLN A 310 -9.23 -6.50 8.62
CA GLN A 310 -9.49 -5.05 8.61
C GLN A 310 -8.36 -4.28 7.93
N ARG A 311 -7.09 -4.59 8.23
CA ARG A 311 -5.94 -3.93 7.61
C ARG A 311 -5.85 -4.25 6.12
N ALA A 312 -6.09 -5.50 5.71
CA ALA A 312 -6.16 -5.86 4.30
C ALA A 312 -7.27 -5.09 3.56
N ASN A 313 -8.45 -4.90 4.16
CA ASN A 313 -9.50 -4.07 3.59
C ASN A 313 -9.06 -2.60 3.47
N GLN A 314 -8.42 -2.03 4.49
CA GLN A 314 -7.89 -0.66 4.42
C GLN A 314 -6.86 -0.50 3.29
N MET A 315 -5.96 -1.49 3.11
CA MET A 315 -5.01 -1.48 1.99
C MET A 315 -5.71 -1.52 0.63
N MET A 316 -6.82 -2.23 0.53
CA MET A 316 -7.66 -2.23 -0.69
C MET A 316 -8.29 -0.85 -0.94
N ASP A 317 -8.78 -0.18 0.10
CA ASP A 317 -9.37 1.17 0.00
C ASP A 317 -8.29 2.19 -0.37
N GLU A 318 -7.10 2.11 0.24
CA GLU A 318 -5.93 2.93 -0.11
C GLU A 318 -5.52 2.76 -1.59
N LEU A 319 -5.49 1.49 -2.07
CA LEU A 319 -5.23 1.18 -3.48
C LEU A 319 -6.31 1.76 -4.39
N ALA A 320 -7.59 1.62 -4.04
CA ALA A 320 -8.70 2.16 -4.83
C ALA A 320 -8.59 3.69 -4.98
N MET A 321 -8.33 4.41 -3.89
CA MET A 321 -8.12 5.88 -3.91
C MET A 321 -6.92 6.27 -4.77
N ASN A 322 -5.82 5.51 -4.70
CA ASN A 322 -4.63 5.76 -5.52
C ASN A 322 -4.94 5.57 -7.01
N LEU A 323 -5.62 4.47 -7.37
CA LEU A 323 -6.02 4.20 -8.75
C LEU A 323 -6.97 5.27 -9.31
N GLU A 324 -7.92 5.74 -8.50
CA GLU A 324 -8.84 6.81 -8.90
C GLU A 324 -8.10 8.10 -9.24
N SER A 325 -7.04 8.45 -8.50
CA SER A 325 -6.19 9.60 -8.81
C SER A 325 -5.55 9.50 -10.21
N HIS A 326 -5.33 8.27 -10.70
CA HIS A 326 -4.82 7.96 -12.04
C HIS A 326 -5.93 7.64 -13.06
N LYS A 327 -7.21 7.94 -12.73
CA LYS A 327 -8.40 7.67 -13.57
C LYS A 327 -8.61 6.18 -13.88
N MET A 328 -8.16 5.30 -13.01
CA MET A 328 -8.36 3.86 -13.10
C MET A 328 -9.22 3.39 -11.93
N SER A 329 -10.15 2.47 -12.17
CA SER A 329 -10.93 1.87 -11.08
C SER A 329 -10.31 0.57 -10.60
N LEU A 330 -10.50 0.24 -9.31
CA LEU A 330 -10.02 -1.02 -8.73
C LEU A 330 -10.50 -2.26 -9.51
N PRO A 331 -11.78 -2.35 -9.94
CA PRO A 331 -12.24 -3.49 -10.75
C PRO A 331 -11.50 -3.62 -12.09
N MET A 332 -11.23 -2.52 -12.79
CA MET A 332 -10.45 -2.55 -14.05
C MET A 332 -9.02 -3.03 -13.81
N TYR A 333 -8.38 -2.55 -12.75
CA TYR A 333 -7.04 -2.97 -12.38
C TYR A 333 -6.97 -4.46 -12.07
N LEU A 334 -7.91 -4.96 -11.26
CA LEU A 334 -7.99 -6.39 -10.91
C LEU A 334 -8.32 -7.26 -12.11
N GLN A 335 -9.17 -6.81 -13.03
CA GLN A 335 -9.45 -7.50 -14.28
C GLN A 335 -8.19 -7.60 -15.16
N TYR A 336 -7.38 -6.54 -15.22
CA TYR A 336 -6.09 -6.57 -15.92
C TYR A 336 -5.12 -7.60 -15.32
N LEU A 337 -5.13 -7.75 -13.98
CA LEU A 337 -4.34 -8.76 -13.27
C LEU A 337 -4.96 -10.18 -13.34
N GLY A 338 -6.15 -10.36 -13.89
CA GLY A 338 -6.86 -11.64 -13.92
C GLY A 338 -7.29 -12.13 -12.53
N LYS A 339 -7.52 -11.22 -11.57
CA LYS A 339 -7.85 -11.54 -10.18
C LYS A 339 -9.20 -10.97 -9.78
N ASP A 340 -9.89 -11.65 -8.87
CA ASP A 340 -11.05 -11.10 -8.18
C ASP A 340 -10.64 -10.37 -6.89
N VAL A 341 -11.55 -9.54 -6.36
CA VAL A 341 -11.32 -8.71 -5.17
C VAL A 341 -10.96 -9.56 -3.95
N LYS A 342 -11.60 -10.72 -3.78
CA LYS A 342 -11.38 -11.59 -2.62
C LYS A 342 -9.99 -12.20 -2.65
N THR A 343 -9.61 -12.78 -3.80
CA THR A 343 -8.29 -13.39 -4.01
C THR A 343 -7.18 -12.36 -3.79
N TYR A 344 -7.29 -11.18 -4.39
CA TYR A 344 -6.29 -10.14 -4.22
C TYR A 344 -6.18 -9.66 -2.77
N ARG A 345 -7.32 -9.46 -2.09
CA ARG A 345 -7.33 -9.11 -0.66
C ARG A 345 -6.66 -10.18 0.20
N ASP A 346 -6.95 -11.46 -0.05
CA ASP A 346 -6.39 -12.56 0.73
C ASP A 346 -4.86 -12.68 0.50
N GLU A 347 -4.36 -12.34 -0.68
CA GLU A 347 -2.93 -12.21 -0.97
C GLU A 347 -2.27 -11.04 -0.21
N GLN A 348 -3.02 -10.00 0.16
CA GLN A 348 -2.50 -8.88 0.96
C GLN A 348 -2.41 -9.19 2.47
N LYS A 349 -3.06 -10.24 2.96
CA LYS A 349 -3.07 -10.59 4.39
C LYS A 349 -1.68 -10.77 5.02
N PRO A 350 -0.70 -11.42 4.37
CA PRO A 350 0.66 -11.53 4.94
C PRO A 350 1.31 -10.15 5.14
N VAL A 351 1.16 -9.25 4.16
CA VAL A 351 1.69 -7.88 4.25
C VAL A 351 0.95 -7.09 5.34
N ALA A 352 -0.37 -7.23 5.42
CA ALA A 352 -1.19 -6.63 6.47
C ALA A 352 -0.76 -7.09 7.86
N LEU A 353 -0.48 -8.39 8.04
CA LEU A 353 0.01 -8.97 9.29
C LEU A 353 1.34 -8.34 9.73
N GLU A 354 2.31 -8.24 8.83
CA GLU A 354 3.61 -7.64 9.13
C GLU A 354 3.48 -6.13 9.45
N ASN A 355 2.62 -5.40 8.75
CA ASN A 355 2.33 -4.00 9.07
C ASN A 355 1.74 -3.85 10.47
N ILE A 356 0.77 -4.70 10.85
CA ILE A 356 0.16 -4.67 12.19
C ILE A 356 1.19 -5.01 13.26
N LYS A 357 2.02 -6.04 13.05
CA LYS A 357 3.09 -6.39 14.00
C LYS A 357 4.04 -5.22 14.21
N THR A 358 4.45 -4.57 13.12
CA THR A 358 5.32 -3.40 13.17
C THR A 358 4.69 -2.26 13.98
N ASP A 359 3.43 -1.93 13.69
CA ASP A 359 2.70 -0.90 14.42
C ASP A 359 2.58 -1.20 15.92
N LEU A 360 2.20 -2.43 16.27
CA LEU A 360 2.05 -2.86 17.66
C LEU A 360 3.36 -2.82 18.43
N VAL A 361 4.45 -3.31 17.81
CA VAL A 361 5.78 -3.32 18.43
C VAL A 361 6.28 -1.89 18.64
N LEU A 362 6.14 -1.01 17.65
CA LEU A 362 6.54 0.40 17.77
C LEU A 362 5.69 1.15 18.81
N ASP A 363 4.39 0.87 18.88
CA ASP A 363 3.51 1.45 19.92
C ASP A 363 3.95 1.01 21.33
N SER A 364 4.30 -0.29 21.49
CA SER A 364 4.79 -0.82 22.77
C SER A 364 6.16 -0.25 23.15
N ILE A 365 7.06 -0.04 22.18
CA ILE A 365 8.34 0.64 22.40
C ILE A 365 8.10 2.10 22.81
N ALA A 366 7.21 2.81 22.10
CA ALA A 366 6.87 4.19 22.44
C ALA A 366 6.35 4.32 23.87
N LEU A 367 5.50 3.40 24.29
CA LEU A 367 4.95 3.35 25.65
C LEU A 367 6.06 3.06 26.69
N LYS A 368 6.91 2.05 26.45
CA LYS A 368 7.99 1.64 27.34
C LYS A 368 9.05 2.73 27.51
N GLU A 369 9.38 3.43 26.44
CA GLU A 369 10.35 4.53 26.44
C GLU A 369 9.74 5.87 26.90
N GLY A 370 8.42 5.90 27.21
CA GLY A 370 7.74 7.10 27.68
C GLY A 370 7.70 8.22 26.64
N VAL A 371 7.59 7.87 25.35
CA VAL A 371 7.56 8.83 24.24
C VAL A 371 6.36 9.74 24.38
N LYS A 372 6.63 11.04 24.48
CA LYS A 372 5.59 12.08 24.49
C LYS A 372 5.60 12.81 23.17
N VAL A 373 4.42 13.01 22.61
CA VAL A 373 4.21 13.82 21.40
C VAL A 373 3.82 15.23 21.85
N LYS A 374 4.58 16.22 21.37
CA LYS A 374 4.36 17.63 21.70
C LYS A 374 3.34 18.25 20.73
N GLU A 375 2.64 19.29 21.16
CA GLU A 375 1.69 20.03 20.31
C GLU A 375 2.38 20.63 19.07
N GLU A 376 3.62 21.05 19.20
CA GLU A 376 4.43 21.57 18.09
C GLU A 376 4.66 20.52 17.00
N GLU A 377 4.87 19.24 17.37
CA GLU A 377 5.06 18.13 16.44
C GLU A 377 3.75 17.80 15.72
N ILE A 378 2.63 17.85 16.43
CA ILE A 378 1.29 17.68 15.84
C ILE A 378 1.02 18.80 14.83
N LYS A 379 1.32 20.04 15.20
CA LYS A 379 1.12 21.19 14.33
C LYS A 379 1.98 21.12 13.08
N ALA A 380 3.25 20.74 13.22
CA ALA A 380 4.15 20.57 12.07
C ALA A 380 3.66 19.47 11.10
N GLU A 381 3.10 18.39 11.61
CA GLU A 381 2.51 17.32 10.80
C GLU A 381 1.25 17.80 10.06
N LEU A 382 0.40 18.55 10.74
CA LEU A 382 -0.79 19.15 10.13
C LEU A 382 -0.43 20.18 9.06
N GLU A 383 0.64 20.96 9.25
CA GLU A 383 1.16 21.90 8.25
C GLU A 383 1.70 21.16 7.03
N GLN A 384 2.40 20.03 7.22
CA GLN A 384 2.88 19.20 6.14
C GLN A 384 1.73 18.56 5.33
N LEU A 385 0.70 18.05 6.02
CA LEU A 385 -0.51 17.54 5.37
C LEU A 385 -1.24 18.64 4.59
N ALA A 386 -1.32 19.84 5.15
CA ALA A 386 -1.94 20.99 4.48
C ALA A 386 -1.19 21.36 3.19
N ALA A 387 0.14 21.40 3.24
CA ALA A 387 0.98 21.68 2.06
C ALA A 387 0.84 20.60 0.99
N MET A 388 0.79 19.31 1.39
CA MET A 388 0.67 18.18 0.47
C MET A 388 -0.67 18.19 -0.30
N HIS A 389 -1.75 18.59 0.38
CA HIS A 389 -3.11 18.63 -0.20
C HIS A 389 -3.54 20.01 -0.72
N GLY A 390 -2.64 21.01 -0.72
CA GLY A 390 -2.97 22.37 -1.14
C GLY A 390 -4.08 23.03 -0.31
N ALA A 391 -4.23 22.60 0.96
CA ALA A 391 -5.24 23.07 1.91
C ALA A 391 -4.64 24.04 2.93
N THR A 392 -5.48 24.76 3.65
CA THR A 392 -5.02 25.58 4.79
C THR A 392 -4.94 24.74 6.05
N LEU A 393 -4.02 25.09 6.96
CA LEU A 393 -3.88 24.43 8.27
C LEU A 393 -5.22 24.32 9.01
N LYS A 394 -6.02 25.41 9.03
CA LYS A 394 -7.34 25.43 9.70
C LYS A 394 -8.34 24.43 9.11
N GLN A 395 -8.30 24.22 7.80
CA GLN A 395 -9.16 23.23 7.14
C GLN A 395 -8.77 21.81 7.54
N VAL A 396 -7.46 21.51 7.54
CA VAL A 396 -6.95 20.18 7.92
C VAL A 396 -7.22 19.92 9.40
N GLU A 397 -6.96 20.89 10.30
CA GLU A 397 -7.30 20.76 11.74
C GLU A 397 -8.77 20.45 11.97
N LYS A 398 -9.66 21.15 11.23
CA LYS A 398 -11.10 20.92 11.33
C LYS A 398 -11.47 19.50 10.91
N ILE A 399 -10.99 19.05 9.75
CA ILE A 399 -11.25 17.70 9.23
C ILE A 399 -10.74 16.63 10.20
N VAL A 400 -9.49 16.77 10.69
CA VAL A 400 -8.88 15.81 11.62
C VAL A 400 -9.65 15.71 12.93
N LYS A 401 -10.17 16.85 13.44
CA LYS A 401 -11.01 16.89 14.66
C LYS A 401 -12.39 16.28 14.42
N GLU A 402 -13.05 16.62 13.32
CA GLU A 402 -14.40 16.12 12.99
C GLU A 402 -14.40 14.61 12.72
N ASN A 403 -13.35 14.10 12.07
CA ASN A 403 -13.19 12.67 11.76
C ASN A 403 -12.58 11.85 12.92
N GLY A 404 -12.21 12.48 14.03
CA GLY A 404 -11.57 11.81 15.16
C GLY A 404 -10.16 11.26 14.86
N SER A 405 -9.52 11.69 13.76
CA SER A 405 -8.22 11.16 13.29
C SER A 405 -7.02 11.69 14.08
N LEU A 406 -7.24 12.59 15.05
CA LEU A 406 -6.14 13.16 15.85
C LEU A 406 -5.36 12.08 16.61
N ALA A 407 -6.04 11.08 17.15
CA ALA A 407 -5.41 9.98 17.87
C ALA A 407 -4.50 9.15 16.96
N LEU A 408 -4.92 8.91 15.70
CA LEU A 408 -4.10 8.22 14.69
C LEU A 408 -2.86 9.03 14.34
N LEU A 409 -2.99 10.35 14.17
CA LEU A 409 -1.87 11.24 13.89
C LEU A 409 -0.84 11.22 15.02
N VAL A 410 -1.29 11.33 16.26
CA VAL A 410 -0.43 11.26 17.47
C VAL A 410 0.25 9.89 17.54
N GLY A 411 -0.47 8.79 17.27
CA GLY A 411 0.10 7.45 17.21
C GLY A 411 1.21 7.32 16.16
N ASN A 412 0.99 7.85 14.96
CA ASN A 412 1.99 7.83 13.88
C ASN A 412 3.26 8.61 14.26
N ILE A 413 3.13 9.76 14.90
CA ILE A 413 4.27 10.54 15.39
C ILE A 413 5.02 9.75 16.48
N ALA A 414 4.29 9.13 17.42
CA ALA A 414 4.90 8.31 18.47
C ALA A 414 5.67 7.12 17.90
N ARG A 415 5.11 6.40 16.93
CA ARG A 415 5.78 5.28 16.23
C ARG A 415 7.05 5.72 15.49
N ARG A 416 7.02 6.87 14.79
CA ARG A 416 8.24 7.43 14.16
C ARG A 416 9.32 7.75 15.19
N LYS A 417 8.93 8.26 16.35
CA LYS A 417 9.89 8.51 17.46
C LYS A 417 10.44 7.21 18.04
N ALA A 418 9.62 6.17 18.19
CA ALA A 418 10.07 4.85 18.61
C ALA A 418 11.06 4.23 17.61
N ALA A 419 10.76 4.33 16.30
CA ALA A 419 11.67 3.89 15.25
C ALA A 419 13.02 4.63 15.33
N ARG A 420 13.03 5.95 15.58
CA ARG A 420 14.27 6.71 15.79
C ARG A 420 15.07 6.23 16.98
N ILE A 421 14.43 5.84 18.09
CA ILE A 421 15.13 5.28 19.24
C ILE A 421 15.87 4.00 18.86
N ILE A 422 15.26 3.12 18.08
CA ILE A 422 15.91 1.90 17.56
C ILE A 422 17.14 2.27 16.73
N MET A 423 17.00 3.20 15.78
CA MET A 423 18.08 3.63 14.89
C MET A 423 19.23 4.31 15.63
N ASP A 424 18.93 5.21 16.58
CA ASP A 424 19.94 5.97 17.32
C ASP A 424 20.73 5.07 18.27
N THR A 425 20.11 4.03 18.82
CA THR A 425 20.82 3.06 19.67
C THR A 425 21.70 2.12 18.85
N ALA A 426 21.28 1.72 17.65
CA ALA A 426 22.09 0.91 16.73
C ALA A 426 23.33 1.67 16.23
N LYS A 427 23.21 2.97 15.89
CA LYS A 427 24.34 3.81 15.49
C LYS A 427 25.39 3.94 16.61
N LYS A 428 24.95 4.16 17.85
CA LYS A 428 25.86 4.26 18.99
C LYS A 428 26.64 2.97 19.24
N ALA A 429 26.02 1.81 19.01
CA ALA A 429 26.70 0.52 19.12
C ALA A 429 27.75 0.36 18.01
N ALA A 430 27.44 0.74 16.76
CA ALA A 430 28.37 0.69 15.65
C ALA A 430 29.57 1.64 15.85
N ASP A 431 29.35 2.87 16.33
CA ASP A 431 30.40 3.84 16.64
C ASP A 431 31.29 3.40 17.80
N ALA A 432 30.77 2.63 18.77
CA ALA A 432 31.54 2.09 19.89
C ALA A 432 32.46 0.93 19.49
N ILE A 433 32.14 0.20 18.41
CA ILE A 433 32.93 -0.91 17.88
C ILE A 433 34.07 -0.42 16.95
N ALA A 434 33.90 0.73 16.30
CA ALA A 434 34.86 1.30 15.36
C ALA A 434 36.25 1.74 15.91
N PRO A 435 36.51 1.98 17.22
CA PRO A 435 37.81 2.46 17.69
C PRO A 435 38.89 1.38 17.83
N GLU A 436 38.59 0.09 17.75
CA GLU A 436 39.58 -0.96 18.06
C GLU A 436 40.35 -1.51 16.85
N GLU A 437 39.80 -1.41 15.64
CA GLU A 437 40.47 -1.89 14.41
C GLU A 437 41.50 -0.89 13.83
N ALA A 438 41.42 0.40 14.16
CA ALA A 438 42.31 1.45 13.63
C ALA A 438 43.61 1.59 14.37
N LYS A 439 43.83 0.90 15.50
CA LYS A 439 45.07 1.01 16.33
C LYS A 439 46.08 -0.10 16.14
N THR A 440 45.80 -1.12 15.36
CA THR A 440 46.68 -2.28 15.16
C THR A 440 47.59 -2.21 13.95
N GLU A 441 47.46 -1.20 13.06
CA GLU A 441 48.31 -1.07 11.87
C GLU A 441 49.45 -0.03 11.98
N GLU A 442 49.52 0.76 13.05
CA GLU A 442 50.61 1.77 13.24
C GLU A 442 51.75 1.32 14.14
N GLU A 443 51.69 0.17 14.81
CA GLU A 443 52.79 -0.35 15.64
C GLU A 443 53.67 -1.42 14.96
N SER A 444 53.54 -1.63 13.66
CA SER A 444 54.37 -2.58 12.91
C SER A 444 55.03 -1.92 11.68
N LYS A 445 55.77 -0.83 11.90
CA LYS A 445 56.80 -0.37 10.95
C LYS A 445 57.99 0.19 11.68
#